data_4043be1a1cd14737f5becb85f1933385
#
_entry.id   4043be1a1cd14737f5becb85f1933385
#
_cell.length_a   1.000
_cell.length_b   1.000
_cell.length_c   1.000
_cell.angle_alpha   90.00
_cell.angle_beta   90.00
_cell.angle_gamma   90.00
#
_symmetry.space_group_name_H-M   'P 1'
#
loop_
_entity.id
_entity.type
_entity.pdbx_description
1 polymer ?
#
loop_
_entity_poly.entity_id
_entity_poly.type
_entity_poly.pdbx_seq_one_letter_code
_entity_poly.pdbx_strand_id
1 'polypeptide(L)'
;MASLYDRTDIYDLLENEDRFQTTKTHWQTVFAGKEIRTLLDVSIGSGNLTLPLCALGTAVTGSDLSETMLGKCRAKAAARGFPVELHQADFRMLDRVFSGRLFDCVASTGNSLPYVANSEIPDVLCQMDALVRPGGYLYLDLRNWDKIVAEKQRFYLYNPAFDSETRINLVQVWDHNADGTVDFNLLYTFERDNRIFQKEFFTEHYHPVPRALLLDTLRQLGYQTPQLFCMPAQFTGRTPEQDDWYCILAQKA
;
A
#
# COMPACT_ATOMS: atom_id res chain seq x y z
N MET A 1 -10.29 -17.39 -11.27
CA MET A 1 -11.12 -16.72 -10.24
C MET A 1 -11.01 -15.24 -10.46
N ALA A 2 -12.03 -14.46 -10.16
CA ALA A 2 -11.92 -12.99 -10.20
C ALA A 2 -10.91 -12.54 -9.13
N SER A 3 -10.06 -11.59 -9.45
CA SER A 3 -9.16 -10.97 -8.46
C SER A 3 -9.98 -10.13 -7.47
N LEU A 4 -9.48 -9.95 -6.25
CA LEU A 4 -10.06 -9.01 -5.30
C LEU A 4 -10.11 -7.58 -5.89
N TYR A 5 -9.15 -7.23 -6.74
CA TYR A 5 -9.06 -5.90 -7.39
C TYR A 5 -10.13 -5.67 -8.46
N ASP A 6 -10.79 -6.73 -8.96
CA ASP A 6 -11.95 -6.62 -9.83
C ASP A 6 -13.25 -6.40 -9.04
N ARG A 7 -13.22 -6.70 -7.72
CA ARG A 7 -14.34 -6.59 -6.79
C ARG A 7 -14.14 -5.43 -5.81
N THR A 8 -14.09 -4.22 -6.36
CA THR A 8 -13.93 -2.98 -5.58
C THR A 8 -15.04 -2.75 -4.56
N ASP A 9 -16.20 -3.35 -4.78
CA ASP A 9 -17.31 -3.39 -3.82
C ASP A 9 -16.93 -4.13 -2.53
N ILE A 10 -16.11 -5.17 -2.63
CA ILE A 10 -15.61 -5.95 -1.49
C ILE A 10 -14.32 -5.36 -0.93
N TYR A 11 -13.40 -4.91 -1.80
CA TYR A 11 -12.11 -4.38 -1.40
C TYR A 11 -12.23 -3.22 -0.40
N ASP A 12 -13.21 -2.34 -0.59
CA ASP A 12 -13.39 -1.15 0.23
C ASP A 12 -14.36 -1.32 1.42
N LEU A 13 -14.88 -2.53 1.66
CA LEU A 13 -15.88 -2.76 2.72
C LEU A 13 -15.39 -2.43 4.13
N LEU A 14 -14.07 -2.49 4.35
CA LEU A 14 -13.47 -2.18 5.65
C LEU A 14 -13.07 -0.70 5.76
N GLU A 15 -13.26 0.10 4.70
CA GLU A 15 -12.88 1.50 4.68
C GLU A 15 -13.99 2.39 5.27
N ASN A 16 -13.58 3.34 6.09
CA ASN A 16 -14.47 4.31 6.73
C ASN A 16 -13.73 5.62 7.04
N GLU A 17 -14.45 6.59 7.59
CA GLU A 17 -13.89 7.90 7.91
C GLU A 17 -12.78 7.82 8.98
N ASP A 18 -12.91 6.95 9.97
CA ASP A 18 -11.89 6.79 11.02
C ASP A 18 -10.55 6.30 10.44
N ARG A 19 -10.60 5.37 9.48
CA ARG A 19 -9.40 4.92 8.75
C ARG A 19 -8.80 6.04 7.91
N PHE A 20 -9.64 6.84 7.25
CA PHE A 20 -9.17 8.01 6.52
C PHE A 20 -8.44 8.99 7.43
N GLN A 21 -8.98 9.32 8.60
CA GLN A 21 -8.34 10.22 9.57
C GLN A 21 -7.07 9.60 10.19
N THR A 22 -7.08 8.30 10.46
CA THR A 22 -5.90 7.57 10.91
C THR A 22 -4.76 7.65 9.88
N THR A 23 -5.07 7.42 8.61
CA THR A 23 -4.10 7.50 7.51
C THR A 23 -3.61 8.93 7.29
N LYS A 24 -4.49 9.93 7.43
CA LYS A 24 -4.08 11.34 7.38
C LYS A 24 -3.07 11.68 8.48
N THR A 25 -3.31 11.20 9.71
CA THR A 25 -2.37 11.40 10.84
C THR A 25 -1.06 10.65 10.63
N HIS A 26 -1.11 9.46 10.03
CA HIS A 26 0.10 8.74 9.61
C HIS A 26 0.99 9.60 8.71
N TRP A 27 0.43 10.19 7.65
CA TRP A 27 1.17 11.04 6.74
C TRP A 27 1.72 12.30 7.42
N GLN A 28 0.96 12.93 8.31
CA GLN A 28 1.45 14.06 9.11
C GLN A 28 2.67 13.68 9.95
N THR A 29 2.68 12.47 10.49
CA THR A 29 3.80 11.95 11.29
C THR A 29 5.02 11.65 10.43
N VAL A 30 4.83 10.94 9.32
CA VAL A 30 5.92 10.55 8.40
C VAL A 30 6.57 11.77 7.75
N PHE A 31 5.76 12.76 7.37
CA PHE A 31 6.24 13.98 6.70
C PHE A 31 6.47 15.14 7.65
N ALA A 32 6.50 14.91 8.97
CA ALA A 32 6.78 15.98 9.94
C ALA A 32 8.09 16.71 9.62
N GLY A 33 8.02 18.04 9.47
CA GLY A 33 9.16 18.88 9.12
C GLY A 33 9.65 18.77 7.67
N LYS A 34 8.90 18.08 6.78
CA LYS A 34 9.23 17.94 5.36
C LYS A 34 8.17 18.63 4.50
N GLU A 35 8.60 19.26 3.43
CA GLU A 35 7.70 19.92 2.48
C GLU A 35 7.47 19.01 1.28
N ILE A 36 6.28 18.37 1.24
CA ILE A 36 5.84 17.45 0.18
C ILE A 36 4.66 18.10 -0.54
N ARG A 37 4.95 18.84 -1.61
CA ARG A 37 3.92 19.51 -2.43
C ARG A 37 3.34 18.60 -3.49
N THR A 38 4.16 17.68 -4.02
CA THR A 38 3.80 16.74 -5.08
C THR A 38 4.18 15.32 -4.68
N LEU A 39 3.27 14.39 -4.89
CA LEU A 39 3.52 12.97 -4.65
C LEU A 39 2.97 12.13 -5.80
N LEU A 40 3.80 11.18 -6.28
CA LEU A 40 3.36 10.09 -7.14
C LEU A 40 3.25 8.81 -6.32
N ASP A 41 2.07 8.18 -6.30
CA ASP A 41 1.91 6.82 -5.79
C ASP A 41 1.81 5.85 -6.99
N VAL A 42 2.77 4.94 -7.10
CA VAL A 42 2.88 4.02 -8.23
C VAL A 42 2.00 2.78 -8.10
N SER A 43 1.25 2.68 -7.02
CA SER A 43 0.33 1.57 -6.71
C SER A 43 -0.88 2.07 -5.90
N ILE A 44 -1.48 3.18 -6.36
CA ILE A 44 -2.50 3.94 -5.61
C ILE A 44 -3.76 3.13 -5.29
N GLY A 45 -4.07 2.10 -6.07
CA GLY A 45 -5.28 1.30 -5.90
C GLY A 45 -6.55 2.14 -5.94
N SER A 46 -7.43 1.93 -4.97
CA SER A 46 -8.64 2.74 -4.79
C SER A 46 -8.41 4.06 -4.02
N GLY A 47 -7.14 4.39 -3.71
CA GLY A 47 -6.73 5.64 -3.09
C GLY A 47 -6.84 5.68 -1.56
N ASN A 48 -7.14 4.58 -0.89
CA ASN A 48 -7.38 4.55 0.56
C ASN A 48 -6.21 5.10 1.38
N LEU A 49 -4.98 4.80 0.98
CA LEU A 49 -3.78 5.23 1.69
C LEU A 49 -3.30 6.62 1.26
N THR A 50 -3.56 7.04 0.02
CA THR A 50 -2.90 8.22 -0.56
C THR A 50 -3.83 9.44 -0.67
N LEU A 51 -5.14 9.26 -0.88
CA LEU A 51 -6.09 10.39 -0.93
C LEU A 51 -6.09 11.27 0.33
N PRO A 52 -5.82 10.77 1.57
CA PRO A 52 -5.70 11.62 2.75
C PRO A 52 -4.62 12.72 2.63
N LEU A 53 -3.61 12.54 1.75
CA LEU A 53 -2.60 13.57 1.46
C LEU A 53 -3.20 14.81 0.76
N CYS A 54 -4.23 14.64 -0.06
CA CYS A 54 -4.93 15.77 -0.67
C CYS A 54 -5.51 16.70 0.39
N ALA A 55 -6.01 16.14 1.50
CA ALA A 55 -6.51 16.92 2.64
C ALA A 55 -5.41 17.65 3.42
N LEU A 56 -4.13 17.33 3.16
CA LEU A 56 -2.95 18.01 3.70
C LEU A 56 -2.34 19.02 2.71
N GLY A 57 -2.96 19.18 1.53
CA GLY A 57 -2.51 20.12 0.50
C GLY A 57 -1.48 19.56 -0.48
N THR A 58 -1.17 18.27 -0.43
CA THR A 58 -0.27 17.61 -1.39
C THR A 58 -1.03 17.36 -2.70
N ALA A 59 -0.44 17.76 -3.83
CA ALA A 59 -0.93 17.39 -5.16
C ALA A 59 -0.56 15.92 -5.43
N VAL A 60 -1.57 15.07 -5.54
CA VAL A 60 -1.42 13.62 -5.72
C VAL A 60 -1.59 13.25 -7.19
N THR A 61 -0.57 12.59 -7.74
CA THR A 61 -0.63 11.79 -8.95
C THR A 61 -0.61 10.31 -8.56
N GLY A 62 -1.41 9.49 -9.19
CA GLY A 62 -1.43 8.06 -8.90
C GLY A 62 -1.34 7.21 -10.16
N SER A 63 -0.75 6.03 -10.03
CA SER A 63 -0.84 4.99 -11.05
C SER A 63 -1.17 3.65 -10.42
N ASP A 64 -1.81 2.79 -11.19
CA ASP A 64 -2.13 1.42 -10.82
C ASP A 64 -2.26 0.57 -12.08
N LEU A 65 -2.06 -0.73 -11.96
CA LEU A 65 -2.25 -1.66 -13.07
C LEU A 65 -3.75 -1.88 -13.37
N SER A 66 -4.61 -1.77 -12.36
CA SER A 66 -6.05 -2.00 -12.42
C SER A 66 -6.81 -0.71 -12.73
N GLU A 67 -7.38 -0.59 -13.95
CA GLU A 67 -8.28 0.53 -14.29
C GLU A 67 -9.54 0.54 -13.41
N THR A 68 -10.00 -0.63 -12.95
CA THR A 68 -11.14 -0.74 -12.03
C THR A 68 -10.84 -0.04 -10.70
N MET A 69 -9.65 -0.24 -10.15
CA MET A 69 -9.19 0.43 -8.93
C MET A 69 -9.04 1.94 -9.15
N LEU A 70 -8.44 2.36 -10.27
CA LEU A 70 -8.33 3.77 -10.63
C LEU A 70 -9.70 4.44 -10.78
N GLY A 71 -10.67 3.75 -11.37
CA GLY A 71 -12.06 4.23 -11.45
C GLY A 71 -12.67 4.48 -10.07
N LYS A 72 -12.40 3.59 -9.10
CA LYS A 72 -12.85 3.75 -7.72
C LYS A 72 -12.12 4.90 -7.02
N CYS A 73 -10.80 5.02 -7.22
CA CYS A 73 -10.01 6.15 -6.70
C CYS A 73 -10.56 7.48 -7.21
N ARG A 74 -10.83 7.60 -8.51
CA ARG A 74 -11.41 8.79 -9.14
C ARG A 74 -12.75 9.17 -8.51
N ALA A 75 -13.63 8.19 -8.30
CA ALA A 75 -14.94 8.41 -7.68
C ALA A 75 -14.81 8.92 -6.24
N LYS A 76 -13.92 8.31 -5.43
CA LYS A 76 -13.66 8.74 -4.04
C LYS A 76 -13.06 10.15 -3.97
N ALA A 77 -12.09 10.44 -4.85
CA ALA A 77 -11.47 11.76 -4.93
C ALA A 77 -12.51 12.83 -5.30
N ALA A 78 -13.35 12.57 -6.31
CA ALA A 78 -14.41 13.46 -6.72
C ALA A 78 -15.44 13.72 -5.60
N ALA A 79 -15.83 12.68 -4.87
CA ALA A 79 -16.76 12.79 -3.74
C ALA A 79 -16.23 13.69 -2.61
N ARG A 80 -14.89 13.81 -2.49
CA ARG A 80 -14.22 14.67 -1.50
C ARG A 80 -13.73 16.01 -2.08
N GLY A 81 -13.95 16.27 -3.37
CA GLY A 81 -13.45 17.46 -4.05
C GLY A 81 -11.91 17.50 -4.20
N PHE A 82 -11.24 16.35 -4.18
CA PHE A 82 -9.80 16.28 -4.32
C PHE A 82 -9.40 16.20 -5.80
N PRO A 83 -8.56 17.13 -6.28
CA PRO A 83 -7.95 16.98 -7.60
C PRO A 83 -6.89 15.88 -7.57
N VAL A 84 -7.04 14.87 -8.43
CA VAL A 84 -6.06 13.80 -8.60
C VAL A 84 -5.84 13.54 -10.07
N GLU A 85 -4.60 13.26 -10.43
CA GLU A 85 -4.21 12.80 -11.76
C GLU A 85 -3.95 11.29 -11.70
N LEU A 86 -4.63 10.49 -12.54
CA LEU A 86 -4.57 9.04 -12.45
C LEU A 86 -4.21 8.42 -13.81
N HIS A 87 -3.26 7.48 -13.81
CA HIS A 87 -2.77 6.78 -14.99
C HIS A 87 -2.77 5.27 -14.80
N GLN A 88 -3.19 4.53 -15.81
CA GLN A 88 -2.96 3.09 -15.82
C GLN A 88 -1.51 2.82 -16.19
N ALA A 89 -0.72 2.25 -15.28
CA ALA A 89 0.68 1.95 -15.52
C ALA A 89 1.15 0.77 -14.64
N ASP A 90 2.07 0.00 -15.19
CA ASP A 90 2.86 -0.96 -14.44
C ASP A 90 4.06 -0.23 -13.81
N PHE A 91 4.29 -0.37 -12.52
CA PHE A 91 5.38 0.29 -11.82
C PHE A 91 6.79 -0.18 -12.28
N ARG A 92 6.85 -1.25 -13.10
CA ARG A 92 8.08 -1.69 -13.78
C ARG A 92 8.42 -0.84 -15.01
N MET A 93 7.50 0.03 -15.45
CA MET A 93 7.61 0.80 -16.72
C MET A 93 7.16 2.26 -16.53
N LEU A 94 7.48 2.88 -15.41
CA LEU A 94 7.04 4.25 -15.07
C LEU A 94 7.61 5.29 -16.01
N ASP A 95 8.80 5.06 -16.58
CA ASP A 95 9.45 5.94 -17.55
C ASP A 95 8.61 6.15 -18.81
N ARG A 96 7.77 5.20 -19.19
CA ARG A 96 6.86 5.32 -20.35
C ARG A 96 5.73 6.31 -20.13
N VAL A 97 5.31 6.51 -18.88
CA VAL A 97 4.15 7.34 -18.53
C VAL A 97 4.60 8.68 -17.95
N PHE A 98 5.65 8.69 -17.14
CA PHE A 98 6.07 9.84 -16.35
C PHE A 98 7.44 10.41 -16.80
N SER A 99 7.89 10.11 -18.02
CA SER A 99 9.19 10.59 -18.53
C SER A 99 9.36 12.10 -18.34
N GLY A 100 10.48 12.50 -17.73
CA GLY A 100 10.81 13.90 -17.49
C GLY A 100 10.05 14.59 -16.35
N ARG A 101 9.17 13.88 -15.64
CA ARG A 101 8.48 14.39 -14.44
C ARG A 101 9.31 14.10 -13.19
N LEU A 102 9.28 15.02 -12.26
CA LEU A 102 9.91 14.85 -10.95
C LEU A 102 8.92 15.23 -9.84
N PHE A 103 8.95 14.46 -8.75
CA PHE A 103 8.06 14.63 -7.61
C PHE A 103 8.87 14.86 -6.32
N ASP A 104 8.26 15.53 -5.34
CA ASP A 104 8.84 15.67 -4.02
C ASP A 104 8.91 14.30 -3.30
N CYS A 105 7.94 13.44 -3.55
CA CYS A 105 7.92 12.07 -3.05
C CYS A 105 7.37 11.12 -4.13
N VAL A 106 8.01 9.96 -4.28
CA VAL A 106 7.47 8.82 -5.02
C VAL A 106 7.19 7.70 -4.02
N ALA A 107 5.97 7.19 -4.04
CA ALA A 107 5.50 6.21 -3.08
C ALA A 107 5.06 4.90 -3.77
N SER A 108 5.26 3.77 -3.10
CA SER A 108 4.54 2.53 -3.35
C SER A 108 3.80 2.14 -2.08
N THR A 109 2.46 2.13 -2.13
CA THR A 109 1.61 1.91 -0.98
C THR A 109 0.86 0.57 -1.04
N GLY A 110 0.38 0.11 0.11
CA GLY A 110 -0.54 -1.02 0.18
C GLY A 110 0.08 -2.40 -0.01
N ASN A 111 1.37 -2.60 0.29
CA ASN A 111 2.04 -3.90 0.12
C ASN A 111 2.09 -4.35 -1.35
N SER A 112 2.33 -3.42 -2.28
CA SER A 112 2.25 -3.73 -3.73
C SER A 112 3.54 -4.32 -4.29
N LEU A 113 4.72 -4.00 -3.74
CA LEU A 113 5.99 -4.54 -4.21
C LEU A 113 6.05 -6.08 -4.23
N PRO A 114 5.46 -6.83 -3.27
CA PRO A 114 5.47 -8.29 -3.28
C PRO A 114 4.74 -8.96 -4.45
N TYR A 115 4.05 -8.22 -5.31
CA TYR A 115 3.46 -8.78 -6.54
C TYR A 115 4.47 -9.09 -7.63
N VAL A 116 5.72 -8.60 -7.51
CA VAL A 116 6.81 -8.95 -8.41
C VAL A 116 7.85 -9.81 -7.70
N ALA A 117 8.64 -10.56 -8.47
CA ALA A 117 9.71 -11.36 -7.90
C ALA A 117 10.79 -10.46 -7.26
N ASN A 118 11.44 -10.97 -6.20
CA ASN A 118 12.48 -10.21 -5.50
C ASN A 118 13.64 -9.77 -6.41
N SER A 119 13.91 -10.50 -7.49
CA SER A 119 14.91 -10.12 -8.50
C SER A 119 14.53 -8.87 -9.31
N GLU A 120 13.24 -8.50 -9.37
CA GLU A 120 12.73 -7.33 -10.08
C GLU A 120 12.68 -6.07 -9.21
N ILE A 121 12.74 -6.23 -7.87
CA ILE A 121 12.64 -5.11 -6.91
C ILE A 121 13.67 -4.00 -7.17
N PRO A 122 14.96 -4.29 -7.44
CA PRO A 122 15.95 -3.24 -7.73
C PRO A 122 15.56 -2.41 -8.96
N ASP A 123 15.04 -3.03 -10.02
CA ASP A 123 14.63 -2.33 -11.24
C ASP A 123 13.39 -1.47 -10.99
N VAL A 124 12.41 -1.97 -10.22
CA VAL A 124 11.23 -1.20 -9.82
C VAL A 124 11.65 0.04 -9.01
N LEU A 125 12.53 -0.13 -8.02
CA LEU A 125 13.02 1.01 -7.22
C LEU A 125 13.84 1.98 -8.06
N CYS A 126 14.57 1.51 -9.08
CA CYS A 126 15.27 2.37 -10.04
C CYS A 126 14.29 3.21 -10.88
N GLN A 127 13.18 2.63 -11.35
CA GLN A 127 12.11 3.36 -12.03
C GLN A 127 11.49 4.44 -11.13
N MET A 128 11.24 4.11 -9.86
CA MET A 128 10.72 5.08 -8.89
C MET A 128 11.73 6.20 -8.61
N ASP A 129 13.02 5.84 -8.41
CA ASP A 129 14.10 6.78 -8.15
C ASP A 129 14.26 7.83 -9.25
N ALA A 130 14.12 7.41 -10.51
CA ALA A 130 14.22 8.31 -11.67
C ALA A 130 13.17 9.44 -11.64
N LEU A 131 12.10 9.29 -10.88
CA LEU A 131 11.00 10.24 -10.74
C LEU A 131 11.08 11.06 -9.44
N VAL A 132 12.03 10.76 -8.54
CA VAL A 132 12.29 11.53 -7.34
C VAL A 132 13.23 12.69 -7.66
N ARG A 133 12.83 13.93 -7.36
CA ARG A 133 13.74 15.08 -7.52
C ARG A 133 14.95 15.00 -6.57
N PRO A 134 16.07 15.65 -6.85
CA PRO A 134 17.16 15.82 -5.88
C PRO A 134 16.63 16.38 -4.55
N GLY A 135 17.04 15.79 -3.42
CA GLY A 135 16.54 16.13 -2.10
C GLY A 135 15.09 15.68 -1.80
N GLY A 136 14.43 15.04 -2.75
CA GLY A 136 13.09 14.45 -2.58
C GLY A 136 13.12 13.11 -1.82
N TYR A 137 11.99 12.43 -1.79
CA TYR A 137 11.81 11.25 -0.95
C TYR A 137 11.26 10.07 -1.74
N LEU A 138 11.65 8.87 -1.32
CA LEU A 138 11.04 7.61 -1.70
C LEU A 138 10.36 7.02 -0.47
N TYR A 139 9.09 6.63 -0.63
CA TYR A 139 8.29 6.03 0.43
C TYR A 139 7.80 4.64 0.01
N LEU A 140 7.94 3.68 0.91
CA LEU A 140 7.47 2.31 0.71
C LEU A 140 6.70 1.87 1.96
N ASP A 141 5.53 1.25 1.81
CA ASP A 141 4.91 0.54 2.91
C ASP A 141 4.61 -0.92 2.54
N LEU A 142 4.87 -1.79 3.49
CA LEU A 142 4.76 -3.23 3.29
C LEU A 142 4.32 -3.93 4.59
N ARG A 143 3.75 -5.11 4.42
CA ARG A 143 3.70 -6.10 5.52
C ARG A 143 5.12 -6.44 5.95
N ASN A 144 5.27 -6.78 7.21
CA ASN A 144 6.56 -7.24 7.75
C ASN A 144 6.81 -8.70 7.31
N TRP A 145 7.30 -8.85 6.08
CA TRP A 145 7.54 -10.16 5.49
C TRP A 145 8.60 -10.96 6.25
N ASP A 146 9.62 -10.28 6.83
CA ASP A 146 10.63 -10.97 7.66
C ASP A 146 9.97 -11.66 8.86
N LYS A 147 9.03 -10.95 9.53
CA LYS A 147 8.26 -11.51 10.64
C LYS A 147 7.32 -12.63 10.19
N ILE A 148 6.54 -12.40 9.13
CA ILE A 148 5.58 -13.37 8.59
C ILE A 148 6.26 -14.70 8.26
N VAL A 149 7.41 -14.63 7.58
CA VAL A 149 8.17 -15.83 7.17
C VAL A 149 8.83 -16.52 8.36
N ALA A 150 9.43 -15.75 9.29
CA ALA A 150 10.10 -16.29 10.48
C ALA A 150 9.11 -16.99 11.43
N GLU A 151 7.93 -16.39 11.64
CA GLU A 151 6.89 -16.94 12.53
C GLU A 151 6.01 -17.97 11.83
N LYS A 152 6.12 -18.13 10.52
CA LYS A 152 5.22 -18.96 9.69
C LYS A 152 3.76 -18.65 9.98
N GLN A 153 3.44 -17.36 10.07
CA GLN A 153 2.10 -16.89 10.39
C GLN A 153 1.09 -17.45 9.37
N ARG A 154 0.03 -18.08 9.88
CA ARG A 154 -0.99 -18.75 9.06
C ARG A 154 -2.31 -18.01 9.02
N PHE A 155 -2.65 -17.29 10.08
CA PHE A 155 -3.98 -16.68 10.23
C PHE A 155 -3.83 -15.20 10.54
N TYR A 156 -4.65 -14.39 9.88
CA TYR A 156 -4.83 -13.00 10.20
C TYR A 156 -6.32 -12.67 10.27
N LEU A 157 -6.75 -12.17 11.43
CA LEU A 157 -8.15 -11.88 11.70
C LEU A 157 -8.35 -10.36 11.71
N TYR A 158 -9.34 -9.90 10.96
CA TYR A 158 -9.77 -8.51 11.00
C TYR A 158 -10.93 -8.34 11.97
N ASN A 159 -11.02 -7.17 12.58
CA ASN A 159 -12.23 -6.79 13.29
C ASN A 159 -13.42 -6.74 12.32
N PRO A 160 -14.61 -7.20 12.74
CA PRO A 160 -15.79 -7.11 11.89
C PRO A 160 -16.09 -5.66 11.49
N ALA A 161 -16.49 -5.46 10.24
CA ALA A 161 -17.11 -4.22 9.80
C ALA A 161 -18.63 -4.39 9.74
N PHE A 162 -19.35 -3.28 9.70
CA PHE A 162 -20.79 -3.27 9.61
C PHE A 162 -21.21 -2.33 8.48
N ASP A 163 -22.07 -2.82 7.60
CA ASP A 163 -22.82 -2.02 6.62
C ASP A 163 -24.31 -2.22 6.91
N SER A 164 -24.93 -1.20 7.49
CA SER A 164 -26.30 -1.26 7.98
C SER A 164 -26.49 -2.44 8.96
N GLU A 165 -27.34 -3.40 8.61
CA GLU A 165 -27.61 -4.61 9.41
C GLU A 165 -26.68 -5.78 9.05
N THR A 166 -25.77 -5.61 8.08
CA THR A 166 -24.89 -6.67 7.63
C THR A 166 -23.55 -6.58 8.37
N ARG A 167 -23.21 -7.65 9.06
CA ARG A 167 -21.88 -7.86 9.63
C ARG A 167 -20.98 -8.51 8.58
N ILE A 168 -19.80 -7.92 8.37
CA ILE A 168 -18.81 -8.37 7.41
C ILE A 168 -17.58 -8.83 8.18
N ASN A 169 -17.22 -10.10 8.01
CA ASN A 169 -16.02 -10.67 8.61
C ASN A 169 -15.00 -10.98 7.52
N LEU A 170 -13.73 -10.68 7.78
CA LEU A 170 -12.60 -11.08 6.94
C LEU A 170 -11.62 -11.92 7.76
N VAL A 171 -11.34 -13.10 7.24
CA VAL A 171 -10.26 -13.97 7.72
C VAL A 171 -9.29 -14.20 6.58
N GLN A 172 -8.01 -14.03 6.85
CA GLN A 172 -6.96 -14.45 5.91
C GLN A 172 -6.30 -15.72 6.42
N VAL A 173 -6.11 -16.68 5.51
CA VAL A 173 -5.34 -17.90 5.74
C VAL A 173 -4.17 -17.89 4.77
N TRP A 174 -2.95 -17.92 5.29
CA TRP A 174 -1.73 -17.79 4.50
C TRP A 174 -1.03 -19.13 4.33
N ASP A 175 -0.83 -19.54 3.08
CA ASP A 175 -0.11 -20.75 2.72
C ASP A 175 1.32 -20.40 2.31
N HIS A 176 2.29 -20.96 3.05
CA HIS A 176 3.71 -20.79 2.75
C HIS A 176 4.15 -21.88 1.79
N ASN A 177 4.50 -21.49 0.57
CA ASN A 177 4.85 -22.40 -0.51
C ASN A 177 6.33 -22.88 -0.39
N ALA A 178 6.63 -24.02 -1.00
CA ALA A 178 7.99 -24.60 -0.96
C ALA A 178 9.04 -23.74 -1.68
N ASP A 179 8.62 -22.90 -2.63
CA ASP A 179 9.47 -21.96 -3.37
C ASP A 179 9.70 -20.63 -2.63
N GLY A 180 9.16 -20.48 -1.42
CA GLY A 180 9.26 -19.28 -0.60
C GLY A 180 8.20 -18.22 -0.86
N THR A 181 7.29 -18.43 -1.80
CA THR A 181 6.13 -17.56 -2.00
C THR A 181 5.06 -17.79 -0.94
N VAL A 182 4.09 -16.87 -0.83
CA VAL A 182 2.98 -16.99 0.11
C VAL A 182 1.66 -16.66 -0.59
N ASP A 183 0.69 -17.56 -0.46
CA ASP A 183 -0.67 -17.33 -0.94
C ASP A 183 -1.55 -16.84 0.21
N PHE A 184 -2.14 -15.65 0.03
CA PHE A 184 -3.13 -15.11 0.96
C PHE A 184 -4.52 -15.49 0.48
N ASN A 185 -5.13 -16.41 1.20
CA ASN A 185 -6.53 -16.81 0.98
C ASN A 185 -7.41 -15.89 1.84
N LEU A 186 -8.19 -15.02 1.19
CA LEU A 186 -9.08 -14.06 1.83
C LEU A 186 -10.50 -14.60 1.84
N LEU A 187 -11.04 -14.86 3.02
CA LEU A 187 -12.38 -15.37 3.21
C LEU A 187 -13.27 -14.28 3.81
N TYR A 188 -14.17 -13.74 3.00
CA TYR A 188 -15.21 -12.82 3.44
C TYR A 188 -16.50 -13.58 3.75
N THR A 189 -17.14 -13.23 4.86
CA THR A 189 -18.49 -13.71 5.17
C THR A 189 -19.39 -12.53 5.48
N PHE A 190 -20.61 -12.58 4.95
CA PHE A 190 -21.65 -11.58 5.16
C PHE A 190 -22.75 -12.21 6.01
N GLU A 191 -23.07 -11.57 7.13
CA GLU A 191 -23.92 -12.12 8.17
C GLU A 191 -25.05 -11.15 8.50
N ARG A 192 -26.27 -11.65 8.63
CA ARG A 192 -27.45 -10.93 9.11
C ARG A 192 -28.26 -11.87 10.00
N ASP A 193 -28.83 -11.38 11.08
CA ASP A 193 -29.58 -12.16 12.06
C ASP A 193 -28.80 -13.39 12.58
N ASN A 194 -27.49 -13.20 12.83
CA ASN A 194 -26.55 -14.25 13.26
C ASN A 194 -26.45 -15.45 12.27
N ARG A 195 -26.74 -15.21 10.98
CA ARG A 195 -26.63 -16.22 9.92
C ARG A 195 -25.80 -15.69 8.76
N ILE A 196 -24.82 -16.48 8.33
CA ILE A 196 -24.05 -16.22 7.11
C ILE A 196 -24.96 -16.50 5.92
N PHE A 197 -25.19 -15.47 5.07
CA PHE A 197 -25.98 -15.60 3.85
C PHE A 197 -25.15 -15.54 2.57
N GLN A 198 -23.91 -14.97 2.65
CA GLN A 198 -23.00 -14.87 1.51
C GLN A 198 -21.55 -15.12 1.95
N LYS A 199 -20.76 -15.70 1.07
CA LYS A 199 -19.32 -15.90 1.24
C LYS A 199 -18.62 -15.53 -0.06
N GLU A 200 -17.46 -14.89 0.06
CA GLU A 200 -16.56 -14.60 -1.06
C GLU A 200 -15.17 -15.10 -0.72
N PHE A 201 -14.44 -15.54 -1.71
CA PHE A 201 -13.12 -16.10 -1.56
C PHE A 201 -12.20 -15.58 -2.66
N PHE A 202 -11.03 -15.06 -2.25
CA PHE A 202 -9.99 -14.58 -3.15
C PHE A 202 -8.65 -15.16 -2.72
N THR A 203 -7.72 -15.30 -3.66
CA THR A 203 -6.34 -15.68 -3.38
C THR A 203 -5.42 -14.65 -4.04
N GLU A 204 -4.51 -14.10 -3.26
CA GLU A 204 -3.45 -13.21 -3.72
C GLU A 204 -2.10 -13.88 -3.50
N HIS A 205 -1.25 -13.84 -4.52
CA HIS A 205 0.06 -14.50 -4.52
C HIS A 205 1.16 -13.47 -4.29
N TYR A 206 2.04 -13.70 -3.32
CA TYR A 206 3.08 -12.77 -2.93
C TYR A 206 4.48 -13.41 -2.92
N HIS A 207 5.45 -12.63 -3.33
CA HIS A 207 6.87 -12.87 -3.10
C HIS A 207 7.28 -12.11 -1.84
N PRO A 208 7.52 -12.77 -0.69
CA PRO A 208 7.98 -12.09 0.53
C PRO A 208 9.22 -11.24 0.26
N VAL A 209 9.12 -9.93 0.45
CA VAL A 209 10.21 -9.00 0.20
C VAL A 209 11.00 -8.79 1.49
N PRO A 210 12.27 -9.27 1.59
CA PRO A 210 13.09 -9.02 2.75
C PRO A 210 13.36 -7.52 2.91
N ARG A 211 13.25 -7.00 4.14
CA ARG A 211 13.60 -5.61 4.43
C ARG A 211 15.02 -5.26 4.04
N ALA A 212 15.95 -6.20 4.22
CA ALA A 212 17.34 -6.02 3.83
C ALA A 212 17.49 -5.71 2.33
N LEU A 213 16.73 -6.40 1.45
CA LEU A 213 16.75 -6.13 0.01
C LEU A 213 16.36 -4.68 -0.30
N LEU A 214 15.31 -4.17 0.35
CA LEU A 214 14.86 -2.77 0.15
C LEU A 214 15.92 -1.77 0.62
N LEU A 215 16.45 -1.96 1.83
CA LEU A 215 17.46 -1.07 2.40
C LEU A 215 18.77 -1.07 1.61
N ASP A 216 19.20 -2.24 1.14
CA ASP A 216 20.42 -2.38 0.34
C ASP A 216 20.24 -1.72 -1.05
N THR A 217 19.08 -1.91 -1.68
CA THR A 217 18.76 -1.26 -2.97
C THR A 217 18.70 0.27 -2.81
N LEU A 218 18.02 0.78 -1.78
CA LEU A 218 17.98 2.21 -1.49
C LEU A 218 19.38 2.79 -1.28
N ARG A 219 20.25 2.08 -0.57
CA ARG A 219 21.64 2.50 -0.35
C ARG A 219 22.44 2.52 -1.67
N GLN A 220 22.26 1.52 -2.54
CA GLN A 220 22.89 1.48 -3.87
C GLN A 220 22.43 2.61 -4.77
N LEU A 221 21.16 3.05 -4.65
CA LEU A 221 20.60 4.21 -5.35
C LEU A 221 21.02 5.57 -4.74
N GLY A 222 21.82 5.56 -3.66
CA GLY A 222 22.35 6.79 -3.04
C GLY A 222 21.45 7.41 -1.97
N TYR A 223 20.39 6.73 -1.55
CA TYR A 223 19.54 7.20 -0.45
C TYR A 223 20.27 7.07 0.89
N GLN A 224 20.25 8.17 1.66
CA GLN A 224 20.89 8.22 2.96
C GLN A 224 19.87 7.93 4.07
N THR A 225 20.33 7.22 5.09
CA THR A 225 19.65 7.00 6.37
C THR A 225 18.12 6.80 6.24
N PRO A 226 17.66 5.69 5.63
CA PRO A 226 16.23 5.39 5.59
C PRO A 226 15.63 5.39 7.00
N GLN A 227 14.53 6.11 7.16
CA GLN A 227 13.75 6.13 8.40
C GLN A 227 12.69 5.04 8.33
N LEU A 228 12.57 4.24 9.37
CA LEU A 228 11.53 3.21 9.49
C LEU A 228 10.48 3.65 10.51
N PHE A 229 9.23 3.42 10.18
CA PHE A 229 8.08 3.67 11.05
C PHE A 229 7.18 2.44 11.09
N CYS A 230 6.48 2.27 12.21
CA CYS A 230 5.30 1.39 12.24
C CYS A 230 4.21 1.95 11.31
N MET A 231 3.24 1.16 10.95
CA MET A 231 2.10 1.64 10.18
C MET A 231 0.79 1.29 10.88
N PRO A 232 0.04 2.31 11.35
CA PRO A 232 0.26 3.77 11.22
C PRO A 232 1.40 4.32 12.10
N ALA A 233 2.12 5.33 11.60
CA ALA A 233 3.34 5.86 12.21
C ALA A 233 3.13 6.55 13.58
N GLN A 234 1.92 7.04 13.85
CA GLN A 234 1.58 7.66 15.13
C GLN A 234 1.42 6.67 16.29
N PHE A 235 1.34 5.38 16.03
CA PHE A 235 1.26 4.37 17.10
C PHE A 235 2.62 4.21 17.75
N THR A 236 2.63 4.37 19.09
CA THR A 236 3.81 4.23 19.94
C THR A 236 3.79 2.89 20.68
N GLY A 237 4.95 2.43 21.15
CA GLY A 237 5.08 1.22 21.95
C GLY A 237 5.37 -0.06 21.17
N ARG A 238 5.57 0.05 19.83
CA ARG A 238 6.09 -1.03 18.98
C ARG A 238 7.25 -0.51 18.14
N THR A 239 8.12 -1.40 17.70
CA THR A 239 9.15 -1.10 16.72
C THR A 239 8.74 -1.66 15.36
N PRO A 240 9.28 -1.14 14.25
CA PRO A 240 8.99 -1.66 12.91
C PRO A 240 9.32 -3.16 12.73
N GLU A 241 10.23 -3.69 13.57
CA GLU A 241 10.57 -5.12 13.60
C GLU A 241 9.47 -5.97 14.21
N GLN A 242 8.73 -5.42 15.15
CA GLN A 242 7.68 -6.10 15.93
C GLN A 242 6.29 -5.95 15.32
N ASP A 243 6.10 -4.88 14.51
CA ASP A 243 4.80 -4.59 13.91
C ASP A 243 4.51 -5.49 12.70
N ASP A 244 3.24 -5.67 12.36
CA ASP A 244 2.80 -6.45 11.20
C ASP A 244 2.95 -5.68 9.88
N TRP A 245 3.08 -4.35 9.98
CA TRP A 245 3.31 -3.43 8.87
C TRP A 245 4.35 -2.39 9.24
N TYR A 246 5.17 -2.01 8.28
CA TYR A 246 6.10 -0.90 8.43
C TYR A 246 6.15 -0.07 7.16
N CYS A 247 6.64 1.15 7.30
CA CYS A 247 7.02 1.95 6.14
C CYS A 247 8.47 2.45 6.24
N ILE A 248 9.04 2.70 5.07
CA ILE A 248 10.37 3.26 4.87
C ILE A 248 10.20 4.62 4.20
N LEU A 249 10.82 5.64 4.76
CA LEU A 249 11.01 6.93 4.11
C LEU A 249 12.49 7.19 3.94
N ALA A 250 12.95 7.36 2.71
CA ALA A 250 14.34 7.61 2.38
C ALA A 250 14.48 8.91 1.59
N GLN A 251 15.47 9.74 1.93
CA GLN A 251 15.75 10.98 1.22
C GLN A 251 16.83 10.77 0.17
N LYS A 252 16.56 11.22 -1.05
CA LYS A 252 17.52 11.24 -2.15
C LYS A 252 18.56 12.33 -1.90
N ALA A 253 19.85 12.01 -2.10
CA ALA A 253 20.94 12.96 -1.96
C ALA A 253 20.81 14.17 -2.89
#